data_2843dee7d3c22e021667aede64f1040d
#
_entry.id   2843dee7d3c22e021667aede64f1040d
#
_cell.length_a   1.000
_cell.length_b   1.000
_cell.length_c   1.000
_cell.angle_alpha   90.00
_cell.angle_beta   90.00
_cell.angle_gamma   90.00
#
_symmetry.space_group_name_H-M   'P 1'
#
loop_
_entity.id
_entity.type
_entity.pdbx_description
1 polymer ?
#
loop_
_entity_poly.entity_id
_entity_poly.type
_entity_poly.pdbx_seq_one_letter_code
_entity_poly.pdbx_strand_id
1 'polypeptide(L)'
;MRNLAIIFLAGGLLVGCGGEQKGFSSESMIRIARKARLAGNTEVAVSFYKKALDISPQNMNALIGLAEAYIDIKLLDAALEYIKKAEREGCSVAKSSYLRGKIHLLSGDGIKAEKEFLKGNTADSLNALGAVYDERGEHQKAQSLYKQVIIKNPSYIDAYNNMGLSLMLCGKYKEAVFYLENACSLPESNVMYRTNLALAYGLYGDVQKAKAVYAQDFEGKELEKKISYLEDIISVKHQ
;
A
#
# COMPACT_ATOMS: atom_id res chain seq x y z
N MET A 1 5.72 -15.33 -25.21
CA MET A 1 5.11 -16.61 -24.82
C MET A 1 6.24 -17.47 -24.21
N ARG A 2 6.35 -17.47 -22.90
CA ARG A 2 7.26 -18.39 -22.17
C ARG A 2 6.40 -19.10 -21.12
N ASN A 3 6.05 -20.35 -21.42
CA ASN A 3 5.30 -21.23 -20.57
C ASN A 3 6.12 -21.55 -19.31
N LEU A 4 5.66 -21.16 -18.14
CA LEU A 4 6.14 -21.69 -16.87
C LEU A 4 5.40 -22.99 -16.59
N ALA A 5 6.12 -24.10 -16.69
CA ALA A 5 5.64 -25.42 -16.33
C ALA A 5 5.48 -25.50 -14.80
N ILE A 6 4.25 -25.69 -14.33
CA ILE A 6 3.93 -26.02 -12.95
C ILE A 6 4.17 -27.51 -12.79
N ILE A 7 5.21 -27.89 -12.06
CA ILE A 7 5.45 -29.28 -11.70
C ILE A 7 4.59 -29.63 -10.47
N PHE A 8 3.53 -30.39 -10.70
CA PHE A 8 2.82 -31.13 -9.65
C PHE A 8 3.65 -32.35 -9.29
N LEU A 9 4.24 -32.38 -8.10
CA LEU A 9 4.81 -33.61 -7.51
C LEU A 9 3.69 -34.32 -6.74
N ALA A 10 3.16 -35.34 -7.39
CA ALA A 10 2.27 -36.32 -6.78
C ALA A 10 3.06 -37.15 -5.73
N GLY A 11 2.40 -37.45 -4.62
CA GLY A 11 2.95 -38.19 -3.52
C GLY A 11 3.36 -39.62 -3.90
N GLY A 12 4.59 -39.95 -3.64
CA GLY A 12 5.10 -41.33 -3.60
C GLY A 12 5.60 -41.65 -2.19
N LEU A 13 4.97 -42.61 -1.53
CA LEU A 13 5.46 -43.24 -0.30
C LEU A 13 6.78 -43.93 -0.61
N LEU A 14 7.88 -43.44 -0.03
CA LEU A 14 9.10 -44.22 0.17
C LEU A 14 9.40 -44.22 1.67
N VAL A 15 9.19 -45.38 2.28
CA VAL A 15 9.67 -45.76 3.59
C VAL A 15 11.18 -46.00 3.46
N GLY A 16 11.98 -45.28 4.25
CA GLY A 16 13.37 -45.69 4.46
C GLY A 16 14.34 -44.52 4.64
N CYS A 17 14.98 -44.51 5.79
CA CYS A 17 16.11 -43.70 6.27
C CYS A 17 15.79 -42.39 6.93
N GLY A 18 16.02 -42.32 8.24
CA GLY A 18 15.86 -41.20 9.14
C GLY A 18 16.69 -39.96 8.76
N GLY A 19 16.12 -39.16 7.92
CA GLY A 19 16.45 -37.76 7.75
C GLY A 19 15.24 -36.99 8.23
N GLU A 20 15.37 -36.18 9.27
CA GLU A 20 14.36 -35.23 9.68
C GLU A 20 13.97 -34.44 8.43
N GLN A 21 12.79 -34.70 7.87
CA GLN A 21 12.14 -33.74 6.98
C GLN A 21 11.94 -32.50 7.85
N LYS A 22 12.79 -31.49 7.68
CA LYS A 22 12.57 -30.15 8.22
C LYS A 22 11.29 -29.68 7.60
N GLY A 23 10.17 -30.00 8.24
CA GLY A 23 8.86 -29.46 7.89
C GLY A 23 8.97 -27.93 7.86
N PHE A 24 8.35 -27.30 6.91
CA PHE A 24 8.34 -25.83 6.85
C PHE A 24 7.81 -25.29 8.18
N SER A 25 8.57 -24.43 8.85
CA SER A 25 8.12 -23.78 10.09
C SER A 25 7.03 -22.75 9.80
N SER A 26 6.22 -22.42 10.81
CA SER A 26 5.22 -21.34 10.72
C SER A 26 5.86 -20.04 10.20
N GLU A 27 7.06 -19.69 10.68
CA GLU A 27 7.81 -18.50 10.24
C GLU A 27 8.22 -18.56 8.77
N SER A 28 8.60 -19.72 8.26
CA SER A 28 8.93 -19.88 6.84
C SER A 28 7.70 -19.69 5.95
N MET A 29 6.54 -20.19 6.37
CA MET A 29 5.27 -20.00 5.68
C MET A 29 4.85 -18.53 5.69
N ILE A 30 4.98 -17.83 6.82
CA ILE A 30 4.70 -16.39 6.94
C ILE A 30 5.59 -15.58 6.01
N ARG A 31 6.87 -15.91 5.93
CA ARG A 31 7.82 -15.23 5.03
C ARG A 31 7.43 -15.38 3.57
N ILE A 32 7.04 -16.61 3.15
CA ILE A 32 6.56 -16.88 1.79
C ILE A 32 5.26 -16.09 1.53
N ALA A 33 4.31 -16.16 2.45
CA ALA A 33 3.04 -15.45 2.36
C ALA A 33 3.23 -13.94 2.18
N ARG A 34 4.11 -13.34 2.98
CA ARG A 34 4.43 -11.91 2.88
C ARG A 34 5.02 -11.54 1.52
N LYS A 35 5.97 -12.34 1.02
CA LYS A 35 6.55 -12.11 -0.32
C LYS A 35 5.49 -12.25 -1.42
N ALA A 36 4.63 -13.26 -1.34
CA ALA A 36 3.55 -13.46 -2.30
C ALA A 36 2.57 -12.27 -2.29
N ARG A 37 2.19 -11.77 -1.11
CA ARG A 37 1.29 -10.62 -0.97
C ARG A 37 1.91 -9.34 -1.56
N LEU A 38 3.20 -9.07 -1.28
CA LEU A 38 3.93 -7.93 -1.85
C LEU A 38 4.08 -8.03 -3.38
N ALA A 39 4.12 -9.24 -3.93
CA ALA A 39 4.12 -9.48 -5.38
C ALA A 39 2.71 -9.46 -6.01
N GLY A 40 1.66 -9.12 -5.24
CA GLY A 40 0.26 -9.11 -5.72
C GLY A 40 -0.41 -10.49 -5.79
N ASN A 41 0.29 -11.57 -5.44
CA ASN A 41 -0.25 -12.94 -5.44
C ASN A 41 -0.99 -13.23 -4.13
N THR A 42 -2.07 -12.50 -3.87
CA THR A 42 -2.75 -12.49 -2.57
C THR A 42 -3.41 -13.83 -2.23
N GLU A 43 -3.91 -14.58 -3.21
CA GLU A 43 -4.48 -15.92 -2.99
C GLU A 43 -3.42 -16.91 -2.47
N VAL A 44 -2.22 -16.84 -3.04
CA VAL A 44 -1.07 -17.62 -2.56
C VAL A 44 -0.70 -17.22 -1.13
N ALA A 45 -0.69 -15.91 -0.86
CA ALA A 45 -0.43 -15.40 0.49
C ALA A 45 -1.44 -15.93 1.50
N VAL A 46 -2.75 -15.87 1.20
CA VAL A 46 -3.81 -16.43 2.04
C VAL A 46 -3.58 -17.91 2.34
N SER A 47 -3.24 -18.72 1.31
CA SER A 47 -2.94 -20.15 1.49
C SER A 47 -1.80 -20.38 2.46
N PHE A 48 -0.69 -19.65 2.31
CA PHE A 48 0.48 -19.81 3.17
C PHE A 48 0.28 -19.29 4.59
N TYR A 49 -0.46 -18.18 4.78
CA TYR A 49 -0.83 -17.71 6.12
C TYR A 49 -1.72 -18.74 6.85
N LYS A 50 -2.69 -19.38 6.15
CA LYS A 50 -3.51 -20.45 6.72
C LYS A 50 -2.63 -21.63 7.16
N LYS A 51 -1.73 -22.11 6.30
CA LYS A 51 -0.78 -23.18 6.66
C LYS A 51 0.10 -22.81 7.86
N ALA A 52 0.50 -21.54 8.00
CA ALA A 52 1.22 -21.06 9.17
C ALA A 52 0.36 -21.15 10.45
N LEU A 53 -0.94 -20.86 10.34
CA LEU A 53 -1.88 -20.97 11.46
C LEU A 53 -2.26 -22.41 11.77
N ASP A 54 -2.21 -23.34 10.81
CA ASP A 54 -2.37 -24.77 11.06
C ASP A 54 -1.24 -25.31 11.97
N ILE A 55 -0.01 -24.76 11.81
CA ILE A 55 1.15 -25.10 12.63
C ILE A 55 1.12 -24.35 13.98
N SER A 56 0.78 -23.07 13.96
CA SER A 56 0.77 -22.18 15.12
C SER A 56 -0.47 -21.29 15.12
N PRO A 57 -1.61 -21.77 15.67
CA PRO A 57 -2.92 -21.10 15.57
C PRO A 57 -2.97 -19.69 16.17
N GLN A 58 -2.08 -19.40 17.14
CA GLN A 58 -2.00 -18.12 17.85
C GLN A 58 -0.90 -17.20 17.29
N ASN A 59 -0.24 -17.57 16.20
CA ASN A 59 0.83 -16.75 15.65
C ASN A 59 0.30 -15.39 15.17
N MET A 60 0.65 -14.34 15.92
CA MET A 60 0.20 -12.96 15.68
C MET A 60 0.52 -12.47 14.26
N ASN A 61 1.73 -12.77 13.75
CA ASN A 61 2.16 -12.34 12.42
C ASN A 61 1.33 -13.01 11.31
N ALA A 62 0.94 -14.27 11.52
CA ALA A 62 0.09 -15.00 10.58
C ALA A 62 -1.35 -14.49 10.63
N LEU A 63 -1.90 -14.24 11.84
CA LEU A 63 -3.25 -13.66 12.01
C LEU A 63 -3.38 -12.29 11.34
N ILE A 64 -2.44 -11.39 11.62
CA ILE A 64 -2.40 -10.05 11.03
C ILE A 64 -2.16 -10.11 9.52
N GLY A 65 -1.20 -10.92 9.07
CA GLY A 65 -0.90 -11.06 7.65
C GLY A 65 -2.09 -11.62 6.86
N LEU A 66 -2.84 -12.57 7.43
CA LEU A 66 -4.05 -13.10 6.81
C LEU A 66 -5.18 -12.06 6.78
N ALA A 67 -5.35 -11.27 7.84
CA ALA A 67 -6.30 -10.16 7.87
C ALA A 67 -5.97 -9.12 6.79
N GLU A 68 -4.70 -8.74 6.66
CA GLU A 68 -4.25 -7.83 5.60
C GLU A 68 -4.48 -8.41 4.20
N ALA A 69 -4.20 -9.70 3.98
CA ALA A 69 -4.45 -10.36 2.71
C ALA A 69 -5.95 -10.39 2.35
N TYR A 70 -6.83 -10.60 3.34
CA TYR A 70 -8.27 -10.51 3.12
C TYR A 70 -8.76 -9.09 2.84
N ILE A 71 -8.15 -8.07 3.43
CA ILE A 71 -8.42 -6.66 3.08
C ILE A 71 -8.04 -6.41 1.61
N ASP A 72 -6.88 -6.89 1.16
CA ASP A 72 -6.39 -6.68 -0.20
C ASP A 72 -7.36 -7.27 -1.26
N ILE A 73 -8.01 -8.42 -0.96
CA ILE A 73 -9.03 -9.03 -1.83
C ILE A 73 -10.48 -8.66 -1.45
N LYS A 74 -10.66 -7.66 -0.58
CA LYS A 74 -11.96 -7.12 -0.15
C LYS A 74 -12.90 -8.12 0.55
N LEU A 75 -12.38 -9.19 1.12
CA LEU A 75 -13.13 -10.11 1.99
C LEU A 75 -13.16 -9.54 3.43
N LEU A 76 -13.89 -8.44 3.60
CA LEU A 76 -13.82 -7.58 4.78
C LEU A 76 -14.31 -8.25 6.07
N ASP A 77 -15.34 -9.10 5.98
CA ASP A 77 -15.86 -9.85 7.14
C ASP A 77 -14.84 -10.88 7.64
N ALA A 78 -14.20 -11.61 6.73
CA ALA A 78 -13.12 -12.53 7.07
C ALA A 78 -11.93 -11.78 7.70
N ALA A 79 -11.56 -10.62 7.16
CA ALA A 79 -10.52 -9.78 7.73
C ALA A 79 -10.85 -9.37 9.18
N LEU A 80 -12.10 -8.93 9.45
CA LEU A 80 -12.55 -8.57 10.81
C LEU A 80 -12.47 -9.75 11.78
N GLU A 81 -12.78 -10.95 11.32
CA GLU A 81 -12.68 -12.16 12.16
C GLU A 81 -11.22 -12.41 12.60
N TYR A 82 -10.27 -12.31 11.67
CA TYR A 82 -8.85 -12.50 11.99
C TYR A 82 -8.26 -11.35 12.80
N ILE A 83 -8.73 -10.11 12.62
CA ILE A 83 -8.37 -9.00 13.51
C ILE A 83 -8.84 -9.29 14.95
N LYS A 84 -10.09 -9.77 15.13
CA LYS A 84 -10.59 -10.17 16.45
C LYS A 84 -9.78 -11.30 17.09
N LYS A 85 -9.34 -12.29 16.28
CA LYS A 85 -8.45 -13.35 16.77
C LYS A 85 -7.11 -12.76 17.21
N ALA A 86 -6.51 -11.89 16.40
CA ALA A 86 -5.26 -11.22 16.74
C ALA A 86 -5.36 -10.37 18.02
N GLU A 87 -6.48 -9.68 18.23
CA GLU A 87 -6.73 -8.91 19.47
C GLU A 87 -6.76 -9.79 20.71
N ARG A 88 -7.34 -10.99 20.63
CA ARG A 88 -7.32 -11.96 21.75
C ARG A 88 -5.93 -12.44 22.11
N GLU A 89 -5.05 -12.52 21.09
CA GLU A 89 -3.65 -12.91 21.25
C GLU A 89 -2.74 -11.71 21.60
N GLY A 90 -3.30 -10.52 21.89
CA GLY A 90 -2.56 -9.35 22.35
C GLY A 90 -2.08 -8.40 21.24
N CYS A 91 -2.71 -8.41 20.08
CA CYS A 91 -2.42 -7.41 19.05
C CYS A 91 -2.64 -5.98 19.60
N SER A 92 -1.71 -5.09 19.33
CA SER A 92 -1.82 -3.72 19.80
C SER A 92 -3.07 -3.02 19.24
N VAL A 93 -3.68 -2.18 20.08
CA VAL A 93 -4.82 -1.33 19.68
C VAL A 93 -4.48 -0.50 18.44
N ALA A 94 -3.26 0.01 18.36
CA ALA A 94 -2.79 0.79 17.20
C ALA A 94 -2.88 0.01 15.89
N LYS A 95 -2.42 -1.25 15.87
CA LYS A 95 -2.44 -2.08 14.67
C LYS A 95 -3.85 -2.54 14.32
N SER A 96 -4.63 -3.00 15.29
CA SER A 96 -6.01 -3.47 15.03
C SER A 96 -6.92 -2.32 14.58
N SER A 97 -6.82 -1.14 15.21
CA SER A 97 -7.58 0.04 14.80
C SER A 97 -7.18 0.52 13.40
N TYR A 98 -5.90 0.52 13.04
CA TYR A 98 -5.47 0.82 11.67
C TYR A 98 -6.15 -0.10 10.64
N LEU A 99 -6.16 -1.41 10.88
CA LEU A 99 -6.79 -2.37 9.98
C LEU A 99 -8.32 -2.21 9.91
N ARG A 100 -8.98 -1.94 11.05
CA ARG A 100 -10.41 -1.63 11.09
C ARG A 100 -10.74 -0.34 10.33
N GLY A 101 -9.91 0.68 10.48
CA GLY A 101 -10.04 1.93 9.73
C GLY A 101 -9.97 1.69 8.22
N LYS A 102 -9.01 0.88 7.75
CA LYS A 102 -8.93 0.47 6.34
C LYS A 102 -10.20 -0.25 5.86
N ILE A 103 -10.73 -1.16 6.67
CA ILE A 103 -11.97 -1.88 6.34
C ILE A 103 -13.14 -0.92 6.22
N HIS A 104 -13.31 0.01 7.17
CA HIS A 104 -14.37 1.00 7.12
C HIS A 104 -14.25 1.92 5.92
N LEU A 105 -13.03 2.33 5.57
CA LEU A 105 -12.78 3.13 4.37
C LEU A 105 -13.20 2.38 3.10
N LEU A 106 -12.79 1.11 2.96
CA LEU A 106 -13.18 0.26 1.82
C LEU A 106 -14.69 -0.02 1.75
N SER A 107 -15.39 0.05 2.90
CA SER A 107 -16.85 -0.06 2.98
C SER A 107 -17.58 1.27 2.74
N GLY A 108 -16.87 2.37 2.45
CA GLY A 108 -17.44 3.70 2.26
C GLY A 108 -17.85 4.42 3.55
N ASP A 109 -17.52 3.87 4.74
CA ASP A 109 -17.84 4.47 6.03
C ASP A 109 -16.67 5.31 6.55
N GLY A 110 -16.48 6.47 5.94
CA GLY A 110 -15.40 7.39 6.29
C GLY A 110 -15.48 7.91 7.73
N ILE A 111 -16.68 7.95 8.36
CA ILE A 111 -16.84 8.39 9.77
C ILE A 111 -16.24 7.34 10.71
N LYS A 112 -16.55 6.06 10.50
CA LYS A 112 -15.96 4.99 11.30
C LYS A 112 -14.46 4.82 11.01
N ALA A 113 -14.04 5.00 9.75
CA ALA A 113 -12.63 4.98 9.39
C ALA A 113 -11.84 6.04 10.16
N GLU A 114 -12.32 7.29 10.19
CA GLU A 114 -11.73 8.39 10.97
C GLU A 114 -11.58 8.03 12.46
N LYS A 115 -12.65 7.53 13.08
CA LYS A 115 -12.64 7.13 14.50
C LYS A 115 -11.57 6.08 14.80
N GLU A 116 -11.45 5.07 13.94
CA GLU A 116 -10.46 4.01 14.13
C GLU A 116 -9.03 4.51 13.86
N PHE A 117 -8.80 5.35 12.85
CA PHE A 117 -7.47 5.92 12.60
C PHE A 117 -7.01 6.85 13.73
N LEU A 118 -7.90 7.67 14.29
CA LEU A 118 -7.61 8.50 15.46
C LEU A 118 -7.22 7.65 16.68
N LYS A 119 -7.90 6.53 16.90
CA LYS A 119 -7.60 5.58 17.96
C LYS A 119 -6.25 4.89 17.76
N GLY A 120 -5.88 4.58 16.52
CA GLY A 120 -4.60 4.00 16.16
C GLY A 120 -3.42 4.94 16.41
N ASN A 121 -3.53 6.18 16.01
CA ASN A 121 -2.58 7.29 16.19
C ASN A 121 -1.12 6.95 15.83
N THR A 122 -0.91 6.10 14.84
CA THR A 122 0.41 5.78 14.26
C THR A 122 0.66 6.62 13.01
N ALA A 123 1.88 6.58 12.47
CA ALA A 123 2.19 7.20 11.18
C ALA A 123 1.26 6.68 10.07
N ASP A 124 1.05 5.36 10.00
CA ASP A 124 0.13 4.74 9.04
C ASP A 124 -1.31 5.23 9.23
N SER A 125 -1.78 5.31 10.48
CA SER A 125 -3.13 5.78 10.80
C SER A 125 -3.32 7.25 10.46
N LEU A 126 -2.35 8.10 10.79
CA LEU A 126 -2.42 9.53 10.51
C LEU A 126 -2.33 9.82 9.01
N ASN A 127 -1.49 9.07 8.29
CA ASN A 127 -1.41 9.18 6.84
C ASN A 127 -2.72 8.74 6.16
N ALA A 128 -3.32 7.63 6.60
CA ALA A 128 -4.61 7.16 6.10
C ALA A 128 -5.75 8.14 6.44
N LEU A 129 -5.73 8.72 7.64
CA LEU A 129 -6.71 9.75 8.04
C LEU A 129 -6.58 11.01 7.20
N GLY A 130 -5.35 11.41 6.84
CA GLY A 130 -5.12 12.51 5.90
C GLY A 130 -5.82 12.26 4.56
N ALA A 131 -5.71 11.05 4.01
CA ALA A 131 -6.41 10.68 2.77
C ALA A 131 -7.94 10.75 2.91
N VAL A 132 -8.50 10.36 4.07
CA VAL A 132 -9.95 10.52 4.36
C VAL A 132 -10.35 12.00 4.34
N TYR A 133 -9.54 12.88 4.90
CA TYR A 133 -9.83 14.32 4.88
C TYR A 133 -9.68 14.92 3.48
N ASP A 134 -8.71 14.47 2.68
CA ASP A 134 -8.57 14.90 1.29
C ASP A 134 -9.79 14.49 0.44
N GLU A 135 -10.29 13.27 0.62
CA GLU A 135 -11.51 12.79 -0.05
C GLU A 135 -12.75 13.64 0.29
N ARG A 136 -12.79 14.22 1.49
CA ARG A 136 -13.86 15.13 1.92
C ARG A 136 -13.63 16.59 1.52
N GLY A 137 -12.53 16.90 0.83
CA GLY A 137 -12.14 18.29 0.51
C GLY A 137 -11.54 19.07 1.68
N GLU A 138 -11.28 18.41 2.81
CA GLU A 138 -10.72 19.05 4.02
C GLU A 138 -9.17 19.08 3.94
N HIS A 139 -8.64 19.57 2.81
CA HIS A 139 -7.22 19.50 2.45
C HIS A 139 -6.28 20.08 3.51
N GLN A 140 -6.66 21.14 4.20
CA GLN A 140 -5.82 21.74 5.25
C GLN A 140 -5.60 20.80 6.43
N LYS A 141 -6.65 20.03 6.82
CA LYS A 141 -6.53 19.03 7.87
C LYS A 141 -5.64 17.87 7.40
N ALA A 142 -5.84 17.40 6.16
CA ALA A 142 -5.01 16.36 5.55
C ALA A 142 -3.53 16.75 5.56
N GLN A 143 -3.20 17.92 5.04
CA GLN A 143 -1.83 18.46 5.00
C GLN A 143 -1.20 18.59 6.39
N SER A 144 -1.97 18.98 7.40
CA SER A 144 -1.49 19.01 8.79
C SER A 144 -1.07 17.62 9.29
N LEU A 145 -1.85 16.57 8.97
CA LEU A 145 -1.55 15.20 9.35
C LEU A 145 -0.33 14.65 8.61
N TYR A 146 -0.23 14.86 7.30
CA TYR A 146 0.94 14.45 6.51
C TYR A 146 2.21 15.11 7.03
N LYS A 147 2.14 16.41 7.35
CA LYS A 147 3.27 17.13 7.95
C LYS A 147 3.69 16.53 9.29
N GLN A 148 2.74 16.16 10.15
CA GLN A 148 3.04 15.47 11.41
C GLN A 148 3.74 14.13 11.18
N VAL A 149 3.30 13.35 10.19
CA VAL A 149 3.93 12.07 9.83
C VAL A 149 5.36 12.31 9.35
N ILE A 150 5.58 13.25 8.44
CA ILE A 150 6.90 13.60 7.89
C ILE A 150 7.87 14.04 8.99
N ILE A 151 7.41 14.86 9.93
CA ILE A 151 8.24 15.32 11.05
C ILE A 151 8.65 14.15 11.97
N LYS A 152 7.73 13.23 12.26
CA LYS A 152 7.99 12.06 13.12
C LYS A 152 8.80 10.97 12.42
N ASN A 153 8.60 10.79 11.14
CA ASN A 153 9.28 9.80 10.31
C ASN A 153 9.63 10.38 8.94
N PRO A 154 10.80 11.02 8.79
CA PRO A 154 11.22 11.62 7.52
C PRO A 154 11.41 10.63 6.35
N SER A 155 11.44 9.33 6.63
CA SER A 155 11.53 8.28 5.60
C SER A 155 10.15 7.78 5.14
N TYR A 156 9.05 8.32 5.66
CA TYR A 156 7.69 7.84 5.33
C TYR A 156 7.25 8.39 3.96
N ILE A 157 7.64 7.67 2.90
CA ILE A 157 7.48 8.09 1.50
C ILE A 157 6.03 8.43 1.12
N ASP A 158 5.03 7.63 1.60
CA ASP A 158 3.62 7.87 1.29
C ASP A 158 3.12 9.22 1.79
N ALA A 159 3.64 9.72 2.93
CA ALA A 159 3.21 11.02 3.44
C ALA A 159 3.71 12.19 2.57
N TYR A 160 4.90 12.07 1.98
CA TYR A 160 5.37 13.05 1.00
C TYR A 160 4.52 13.03 -0.26
N ASN A 161 4.25 11.83 -0.79
CA ASN A 161 3.40 11.69 -1.96
C ASN A 161 1.99 12.25 -1.72
N ASN A 162 1.35 11.87 -0.61
CA ASN A 162 -0.01 12.31 -0.29
C ASN A 162 -0.07 13.81 -0.01
N MET A 163 0.96 14.39 0.63
CA MET A 163 1.09 15.84 0.78
C MET A 163 1.16 16.53 -0.58
N GLY A 164 1.95 16.00 -1.51
CA GLY A 164 2.04 16.53 -2.87
C GLY A 164 0.71 16.47 -3.60
N LEU A 165 0.00 15.33 -3.54
CA LEU A 165 -1.32 15.18 -4.15
C LEU A 165 -2.34 16.15 -3.55
N SER A 166 -2.38 16.27 -2.22
CA SER A 166 -3.26 17.23 -1.52
C SER A 166 -2.99 18.68 -1.93
N LEU A 167 -1.73 19.05 -2.10
CA LEU A 167 -1.35 20.38 -2.59
C LEU A 167 -1.75 20.59 -4.06
N MET A 168 -1.67 19.57 -4.90
CA MET A 168 -2.16 19.64 -6.28
C MET A 168 -3.66 19.90 -6.34
N LEU A 169 -4.46 19.23 -5.49
CA LEU A 169 -5.89 19.47 -5.36
C LEU A 169 -6.22 20.91 -4.96
N CYS A 170 -5.31 21.56 -4.22
CA CYS A 170 -5.42 22.98 -3.84
C CYS A 170 -4.84 23.96 -4.88
N GLY A 171 -4.36 23.49 -6.04
CA GLY A 171 -3.71 24.33 -7.04
C GLY A 171 -2.30 24.81 -6.68
N LYS A 172 -1.71 24.31 -5.58
CA LYS A 172 -0.37 24.70 -5.08
C LYS A 172 0.73 23.85 -5.73
N TYR A 173 0.81 23.93 -7.06
CA TYR A 173 1.63 23.02 -7.85
C TYR A 173 3.13 23.11 -7.57
N LYS A 174 3.66 24.30 -7.30
CA LYS A 174 5.07 24.50 -6.96
C LYS A 174 5.44 23.78 -5.65
N GLU A 175 4.59 23.91 -4.64
CA GLU A 175 4.77 23.22 -3.35
C GLU A 175 4.60 21.70 -3.52
N ALA A 176 3.63 21.27 -4.34
CA ALA A 176 3.40 19.87 -4.67
C ALA A 176 4.64 19.21 -5.29
N VAL A 177 5.28 19.87 -6.26
CA VAL A 177 6.54 19.41 -6.86
C VAL A 177 7.60 19.16 -5.79
N PHE A 178 7.80 20.09 -4.85
CA PHE A 178 8.77 19.92 -3.76
C PHE A 178 8.56 18.63 -2.95
N TYR A 179 7.31 18.36 -2.55
CA TYR A 179 7.01 17.15 -1.77
C TYR A 179 7.13 15.88 -2.61
N LEU A 180 6.72 15.90 -3.86
CA LEU A 180 6.82 14.74 -4.76
C LEU A 180 8.26 14.44 -5.18
N GLU A 181 9.13 15.46 -5.33
CA GLU A 181 10.57 15.26 -5.51
C GLU A 181 11.18 14.54 -4.30
N ASN A 182 10.80 14.93 -3.07
CA ASN A 182 11.24 14.22 -1.86
C ASN A 182 10.74 12.76 -1.85
N ALA A 183 9.49 12.50 -2.22
CA ALA A 183 8.99 11.12 -2.35
C ALA A 183 9.80 10.31 -3.36
N CYS A 184 10.16 10.90 -4.50
CA CYS A 184 10.94 10.24 -5.53
C CYS A 184 12.42 10.04 -5.17
N SER A 185 12.96 10.79 -4.22
CA SER A 185 14.35 10.66 -3.75
C SER A 185 14.55 9.53 -2.73
N LEU A 186 13.47 9.00 -2.15
CA LEU A 186 13.53 7.93 -1.16
C LEU A 186 13.72 6.54 -1.82
N PRO A 187 14.40 5.58 -1.14
CA PRO A 187 14.75 4.28 -1.74
C PRO A 187 13.56 3.44 -2.23
N GLU A 188 12.40 3.57 -1.58
CA GLU A 188 11.17 2.85 -1.93
C GLU A 188 10.37 3.52 -3.05
N SER A 189 10.92 4.56 -3.70
CA SER A 189 10.27 5.24 -4.83
C SER A 189 9.96 4.27 -5.98
N ASN A 190 8.81 4.45 -6.58
CA ASN A 190 8.31 3.61 -7.66
C ASN A 190 7.66 4.44 -8.78
N VAL A 191 7.22 3.77 -9.84
CA VAL A 191 6.59 4.38 -11.02
C VAL A 191 5.40 5.28 -10.66
N MET A 192 4.62 4.92 -9.65
CA MET A 192 3.44 5.72 -9.23
C MET A 192 3.86 7.09 -8.69
N TYR A 193 4.89 7.15 -7.83
CA TYR A 193 5.38 8.43 -7.29
C TYR A 193 5.97 9.32 -8.38
N ARG A 194 6.73 8.73 -9.31
CA ARG A 194 7.28 9.47 -10.46
C ARG A 194 6.18 9.94 -11.41
N THR A 195 5.13 9.15 -11.61
CA THR A 195 3.94 9.56 -12.39
C THR A 195 3.25 10.78 -11.76
N ASN A 196 3.09 10.79 -10.44
CA ASN A 196 2.52 11.93 -9.71
C ASN A 196 3.42 13.18 -9.81
N LEU A 197 4.75 13.00 -9.73
CA LEU A 197 5.71 14.07 -9.90
C LEU A 197 5.66 14.68 -11.32
N ALA A 198 5.60 13.83 -12.35
CA ALA A 198 5.47 14.29 -13.73
C ALA A 198 4.20 15.10 -13.93
N LEU A 199 3.06 14.65 -13.38
CA LEU A 199 1.80 15.39 -13.42
C LEU A 199 1.93 16.75 -12.70
N ALA A 200 2.55 16.79 -11.53
CA ALA A 200 2.77 18.03 -10.78
C ALA A 200 3.65 19.02 -11.54
N TYR A 201 4.73 18.56 -12.19
CA TYR A 201 5.55 19.41 -13.06
C TYR A 201 4.74 19.99 -14.23
N GLY A 202 3.93 19.16 -14.90
CA GLY A 202 3.08 19.62 -16.00
C GLY A 202 2.08 20.68 -15.55
N LEU A 203 1.39 20.45 -14.43
CA LEU A 203 0.45 21.42 -13.85
C LEU A 203 1.16 22.68 -13.33
N TYR A 204 2.40 22.59 -12.91
CA TYR A 204 3.22 23.75 -12.56
C TYR A 204 3.66 24.55 -13.80
N GLY A 205 3.66 23.95 -14.99
CA GLY A 205 4.06 24.55 -16.26
C GLY A 205 5.43 24.11 -16.76
N ASP A 206 6.14 23.22 -16.04
CA ASP A 206 7.42 22.65 -16.47
C ASP A 206 7.21 21.34 -17.25
N VAL A 207 6.64 21.47 -18.45
CA VAL A 207 6.30 20.33 -19.32
C VAL A 207 7.56 19.52 -19.71
N GLN A 208 8.71 20.17 -19.82
CA GLN A 208 9.96 19.46 -20.20
C GLN A 208 10.41 18.52 -19.08
N LYS A 209 10.38 18.96 -17.82
CA LYS A 209 10.67 18.08 -16.69
C LYS A 209 9.64 16.97 -16.55
N ALA A 210 8.36 17.26 -16.76
CA ALA A 210 7.32 16.24 -16.75
C ALA A 210 7.60 15.12 -17.74
N LYS A 211 7.95 15.45 -18.99
CA LYS A 211 8.33 14.50 -20.04
C LYS A 211 9.59 13.70 -19.65
N ALA A 212 10.60 14.36 -19.09
CA ALA A 212 11.82 13.71 -18.64
C ALA A 212 11.59 12.72 -17.50
N VAL A 213 10.66 13.01 -16.56
CA VAL A 213 10.29 12.09 -15.50
C VAL A 213 9.53 10.88 -16.06
N TYR A 214 8.56 11.07 -16.96
CA TYR A 214 7.88 9.94 -17.60
C TYR A 214 8.83 9.03 -18.38
N ALA A 215 9.83 9.60 -19.07
CA ALA A 215 10.80 8.84 -19.84
C ALA A 215 11.72 7.92 -19.00
N GLN A 216 11.72 8.04 -17.68
CA GLN A 216 12.44 7.11 -16.79
C GLN A 216 11.76 5.73 -16.71
N ASP A 217 10.45 5.67 -16.91
CA ASP A 217 9.66 4.45 -16.72
C ASP A 217 8.93 3.97 -17.97
N PHE A 218 8.74 4.85 -18.97
CA PHE A 218 7.92 4.58 -20.14
C PHE A 218 8.68 4.89 -21.44
N GLU A 219 8.44 4.09 -22.49
CA GLU A 219 9.05 4.23 -23.80
C GLU A 219 8.00 4.12 -24.92
N GLY A 220 8.35 4.60 -26.12
CA GLY A 220 7.55 4.47 -27.34
C GLY A 220 6.10 4.92 -27.17
N LYS A 221 5.15 4.12 -27.63
CA LYS A 221 3.71 4.45 -27.60
C LYS A 221 3.14 4.69 -26.20
N GLU A 222 3.70 4.05 -25.18
CA GLU A 222 3.24 4.25 -23.80
C GLU A 222 3.65 5.63 -23.29
N LEU A 223 4.87 6.04 -23.54
CA LEU A 223 5.35 7.39 -23.23
C LEU A 223 4.54 8.46 -23.98
N GLU A 224 4.30 8.28 -25.28
CA GLU A 224 3.47 9.18 -26.09
C GLU A 224 2.07 9.34 -25.51
N LYS A 225 1.43 8.23 -25.11
CA LYS A 225 0.11 8.25 -24.46
C LYS A 225 0.12 9.02 -23.13
N LYS A 226 1.16 8.86 -22.29
CA LYS A 226 1.30 9.60 -21.03
C LYS A 226 1.48 11.09 -21.27
N ILE A 227 2.26 11.46 -22.29
CA ILE A 227 2.48 12.86 -22.67
C ILE A 227 1.20 13.49 -23.20
N SER A 228 0.48 12.83 -24.12
CA SER A 228 -0.81 13.31 -24.63
C SER A 228 -1.82 13.55 -23.50
N TYR A 229 -1.95 12.58 -22.59
CA TYR A 229 -2.84 12.73 -21.41
C TYR A 229 -2.46 13.93 -20.53
N LEU A 230 -1.16 14.17 -20.33
CA LEU A 230 -0.67 15.31 -19.60
C LEU A 230 -1.05 16.64 -20.29
N GLU A 231 -0.87 16.71 -21.60
CA GLU A 231 -1.18 17.88 -22.43
C GLU A 231 -2.68 18.19 -22.40
N ASP A 232 -3.53 17.16 -22.42
CA ASP A 232 -4.99 17.29 -22.27
C ASP A 232 -5.35 17.89 -20.90
N ILE A 233 -4.78 17.41 -19.82
CA ILE A 233 -5.03 17.95 -18.46
C ILE A 233 -4.60 19.41 -18.37
N ILE A 234 -3.45 19.77 -18.92
CA ILE A 234 -2.95 21.15 -18.90
C ILE A 234 -3.87 22.07 -19.71
N SER A 235 -4.38 21.61 -20.86
CA SER A 235 -5.28 22.39 -21.70
C SER A 235 -6.61 22.74 -21.00
N VAL A 236 -7.18 21.78 -20.28
CA VAL A 236 -8.41 21.99 -19.48
C VAL A 236 -8.21 23.01 -18.35
N LYS A 237 -7.01 23.03 -17.76
CA LYS A 237 -6.70 23.98 -16.67
C LYS A 237 -6.67 25.45 -17.15
N HIS A 238 -6.37 25.70 -18.43
CA HIS A 238 -6.24 27.04 -19.00
C HIS A 238 -7.53 27.58 -19.63
N GLN A 239 -8.62 26.80 -19.58
CA GLN A 239 -9.99 27.21 -19.93
C GLN A 239 -10.75 27.69 -18.69
#